data_815ed9e252816dcee480397028537257
#
_entry.id   815ed9e252816dcee480397028537257
#
_cell.length_a   1.000
_cell.length_b   1.000
_cell.length_c   1.000
_cell.angle_alpha   90.00
_cell.angle_beta   90.00
_cell.angle_gamma   90.00
#
_symmetry.space_group_name_H-M   'P 1'
#
loop_
_entity.id
_entity.type
_entity.pdbx_description
1 polymer ?
#
loop_
_entity_poly.entity_id
_entity_poly.type
_entity_poly.pdbx_seq_one_letter_code
_entity_poly.pdbx_strand_id
1 'polypeptide(L)'
;MEVEESKVSKPSIKKCPYCGELLPPLSKVCPSCGQIVDDPEAEDNVTTMMSEIDDICKKYSNTSIHIYDYILLLIPIIYLAWGVIVILKIIKSNKLYNAFITQSGKAKALYGDNNKFRSYLTSKTTEIKEIRRKSKTSHIIIYVLMFIDVILLCISLMS
;
A
#
# COMPACT_ATOMS: atom_id res chain seq x y z
N MET A 1 1.09 21.04 4.52
CA MET A 1 1.68 19.88 3.83
C MET A 1 0.61 19.38 2.88
N GLU A 2 0.59 19.97 1.68
CA GLU A 2 -0.39 19.69 0.64
C GLU A 2 -0.16 18.26 0.13
N VAL A 3 -1.22 17.48 0.15
CA VAL A 3 -1.26 16.17 -0.52
C VAL A 3 -1.45 16.47 -1.99
N GLU A 4 -0.38 16.38 -2.79
CA GLU A 4 -0.50 16.39 -4.24
C GLU A 4 -1.48 15.28 -4.65
N GLU A 5 -2.64 15.73 -5.09
CA GLU A 5 -3.67 14.88 -5.68
C GLU A 5 -3.13 14.40 -7.05
N SER A 6 -2.57 13.19 -7.05
CA SER A 6 -2.10 12.57 -8.29
C SER A 6 -3.29 12.49 -9.26
N LYS A 7 -3.21 13.26 -10.35
CA LYS A 7 -4.14 13.22 -11.49
C LYS A 7 -4.16 11.79 -12.06
N VAL A 8 -5.01 10.95 -11.51
CA VAL A 8 -5.39 9.69 -12.18
C VAL A 8 -6.21 10.10 -13.39
N SER A 9 -5.61 10.03 -14.57
CA SER A 9 -6.31 10.23 -15.83
C SER A 9 -7.48 9.24 -15.88
N LYS A 10 -8.72 9.78 -16.01
CA LYS A 10 -9.91 8.96 -16.25
C LYS A 10 -9.65 8.08 -17.48
N PRO A 11 -9.90 6.77 -17.43
CA PRO A 11 -9.79 5.92 -18.60
C PRO A 11 -10.71 6.49 -19.68
N SER A 12 -10.13 6.90 -20.79
CA SER A 12 -10.89 7.36 -21.94
C SER A 12 -11.62 6.14 -22.53
N ILE A 13 -12.95 6.21 -22.57
CA ILE A 13 -13.75 5.22 -23.29
C ILE A 13 -13.39 5.34 -24.76
N LYS A 14 -12.71 4.35 -25.31
CA LYS A 14 -12.28 4.34 -26.71
C LYS A 14 -13.29 3.59 -27.57
N LYS A 15 -13.46 4.05 -28.80
CA LYS A 15 -14.27 3.37 -29.82
C LYS A 15 -13.35 2.60 -30.76
N CYS A 16 -13.78 1.42 -31.16
CA CYS A 16 -13.07 0.67 -32.19
C CYS A 16 -12.99 1.47 -33.49
N PRO A 17 -11.79 1.70 -34.07
CA PRO A 17 -11.66 2.47 -35.31
C PRO A 17 -12.30 1.75 -36.52
N TYR A 18 -12.56 0.44 -36.43
CA TYR A 18 -13.09 -0.35 -37.54
C TYR A 18 -14.62 -0.49 -37.50
N CYS A 19 -15.23 -0.68 -36.31
CA CYS A 19 -16.69 -0.91 -36.20
C CYS A 19 -17.41 0.12 -35.33
N GLY A 20 -16.70 1.04 -34.67
CA GLY A 20 -17.29 2.07 -33.80
C GLY A 20 -17.78 1.60 -32.45
N GLU A 21 -17.70 0.29 -32.13
CA GLU A 21 -18.10 -0.29 -30.84
C GLU A 21 -17.23 0.23 -29.71
N LEU A 22 -17.83 0.36 -28.50
CA LEU A 22 -17.10 0.76 -27.29
C LEU A 22 -16.18 -0.37 -26.84
N LEU A 23 -14.88 -0.04 -26.73
CA LEU A 23 -13.87 -1.00 -26.32
C LEU A 23 -13.73 -1.03 -24.80
N PRO A 24 -13.69 -2.22 -24.18
CA PRO A 24 -13.27 -2.35 -22.81
C PRO A 24 -11.86 -1.79 -22.61
N PRO A 25 -11.54 -1.19 -21.44
CA PRO A 25 -10.21 -0.71 -21.15
C PRO A 25 -9.15 -1.80 -21.38
N LEU A 26 -8.07 -1.50 -22.12
CA LEU A 26 -6.96 -2.41 -22.42
C LEU A 26 -7.30 -3.62 -23.30
N SER A 27 -8.42 -3.60 -23.99
CA SER A 27 -8.76 -4.62 -24.96
C SER A 27 -7.87 -4.53 -26.20
N LYS A 28 -7.07 -5.55 -26.46
CA LYS A 28 -6.22 -5.62 -27.68
C LYS A 28 -7.00 -6.15 -28.90
N VAL A 29 -8.20 -6.68 -28.67
CA VAL A 29 -9.06 -7.21 -29.73
C VAL A 29 -10.47 -6.70 -29.50
N CYS A 30 -11.08 -6.16 -30.54
CA CYS A 30 -12.47 -5.74 -30.50
C CYS A 30 -13.40 -6.96 -30.35
N PRO A 31 -14.27 -7.03 -29.33
CA PRO A 31 -15.17 -8.19 -29.16
C PRO A 31 -16.22 -8.29 -30.25
N SER A 32 -16.56 -7.18 -30.91
CA SER A 32 -17.60 -7.14 -31.94
C SER A 32 -17.11 -7.48 -33.35
N CYS A 33 -15.93 -6.98 -33.75
CA CYS A 33 -15.42 -7.20 -35.10
C CYS A 33 -14.16 -8.08 -35.15
N GLY A 34 -13.58 -8.47 -34.00
CA GLY A 34 -12.39 -9.32 -33.92
C GLY A 34 -11.09 -8.65 -34.38
N GLN A 35 -11.11 -7.36 -34.74
CA GLN A 35 -9.91 -6.66 -35.20
C GLN A 35 -9.00 -6.33 -34.02
N ILE A 36 -7.67 -6.42 -34.27
CA ILE A 36 -6.66 -6.05 -33.28
C ILE A 36 -6.61 -4.52 -33.22
N VAL A 37 -6.79 -4.00 -32.02
CA VAL A 37 -6.72 -2.57 -31.72
C VAL A 37 -5.48 -2.35 -30.85
N ASP A 38 -4.43 -1.86 -31.46
CA ASP A 38 -3.19 -1.53 -30.72
C ASP A 38 -3.37 -0.15 -30.05
N ASP A 39 -3.30 -0.12 -28.74
CA ASP A 39 -3.47 1.10 -27.96
C ASP A 39 -2.26 1.34 -27.05
N PRO A 40 -1.24 2.06 -27.54
CA PRO A 40 -0.03 2.34 -26.78
C PRO A 40 -0.32 3.16 -25.50
N GLU A 41 -1.30 4.07 -25.52
CA GLU A 41 -1.65 4.85 -24.31
C GLU A 41 -2.25 3.99 -23.19
N ALA A 42 -2.93 2.90 -23.56
CA ALA A 42 -3.49 1.98 -22.55
C ALA A 42 -2.39 1.20 -21.83
N GLU A 43 -1.32 0.85 -22.50
CA GLU A 43 -0.17 0.14 -21.91
C GLU A 43 0.64 1.08 -21.00
N ASP A 44 0.80 2.36 -21.37
CA ASP A 44 1.44 3.38 -20.53
C ASP A 44 0.65 3.66 -19.25
N ASN A 45 -0.68 3.72 -19.33
CA ASN A 45 -1.53 3.91 -18.14
C ASN A 45 -1.44 2.74 -17.15
N VAL A 46 -1.31 1.51 -17.65
CA VAL A 46 -1.12 0.32 -16.78
C VAL A 46 0.24 0.35 -16.12
N THR A 47 1.30 0.65 -16.86
CA THR A 47 2.66 0.73 -16.32
C THR A 47 2.79 1.84 -15.28
N THR A 48 2.15 2.98 -15.49
CA THR A 48 2.08 4.08 -14.52
C THR A 48 1.38 3.65 -13.24
N MET A 49 0.21 2.99 -13.35
CA MET A 49 -0.52 2.48 -12.19
C MET A 49 0.28 1.42 -11.42
N MET A 50 0.99 0.54 -12.13
CA MET A 50 1.87 -0.45 -11.50
C MET A 50 3.00 0.25 -10.72
N SER A 51 3.62 1.29 -11.28
CA SER A 51 4.70 2.04 -10.61
C SER A 51 4.21 2.78 -9.36
N GLU A 52 3.01 3.36 -9.38
CA GLU A 52 2.39 4.00 -8.20
C GLU A 52 2.15 2.99 -7.07
N ILE A 53 1.66 1.79 -7.42
CA ILE A 53 1.44 0.71 -6.45
C ILE A 53 2.77 0.24 -5.86
N ASP A 54 3.81 0.07 -6.68
CA ASP A 54 5.16 -0.32 -6.24
C ASP A 54 5.78 0.72 -5.30
N ASP A 55 5.60 2.01 -5.57
CA ASP A 55 6.09 3.08 -4.70
C ASP A 55 5.41 3.06 -3.32
N ILE A 56 4.09 2.85 -3.28
CA ILE A 56 3.34 2.69 -2.03
C ILE A 56 3.82 1.45 -1.26
N CYS A 57 4.02 0.32 -1.93
CA CYS A 57 4.53 -0.92 -1.33
C CYS A 57 5.93 -0.73 -0.74
N LYS A 58 6.83 -0.07 -1.47
CA LYS A 58 8.18 0.26 -1.01
C LYS A 58 8.17 1.18 0.20
N LYS A 59 7.34 2.23 0.18
CA LYS A 59 7.18 3.12 1.33
C LYS A 59 6.62 2.40 2.56
N TYR A 60 5.67 1.47 2.35
CA TYR A 60 5.11 0.65 3.42
C TYR A 60 6.16 -0.30 4.03
N SER A 61 6.92 -1.00 3.20
CA SER A 61 8.01 -1.89 3.64
C SER A 61 9.06 -1.15 4.47
N ASN A 62 9.46 0.06 4.05
CA ASN A 62 10.43 0.89 4.77
C ASN A 62 9.89 1.47 6.10
N THR A 63 8.59 1.35 6.37
CA THR A 63 7.98 1.84 7.62
C THR A 63 7.91 0.73 8.68
N SER A 64 8.38 -0.49 8.36
CA SER A 64 8.41 -1.61 9.31
C SER A 64 9.30 -1.31 10.52
N ILE A 65 8.93 -1.89 11.67
CA ILE A 65 9.69 -1.78 12.91
C ILE A 65 10.85 -2.76 12.86
N HIS A 66 12.05 -2.28 13.14
CA HIS A 66 13.27 -3.06 13.13
C HIS A 66 13.65 -3.52 14.54
N ILE A 67 14.51 -4.54 14.63
CA ILE A 67 14.93 -5.12 15.92
C ILE A 67 15.58 -4.10 16.86
N TYR A 68 16.28 -3.12 16.32
CA TYR A 68 16.87 -2.05 17.13
C TYR A 68 15.83 -1.13 17.77
N ASP A 69 14.61 -1.03 17.23
CA ASP A 69 13.50 -0.30 17.85
C ASP A 69 13.10 -0.92 19.19
N TYR A 70 13.25 -2.27 19.34
CA TYR A 70 13.01 -2.97 20.61
C TYR A 70 14.16 -2.78 21.60
N ILE A 71 15.41 -2.78 21.13
CA ILE A 71 16.59 -2.61 21.98
C ILE A 71 16.59 -1.21 22.63
N LEU A 72 16.22 -0.19 21.88
CA LEU A 72 16.13 1.19 22.38
C LEU A 72 14.99 1.41 23.38
N LEU A 73 13.97 0.56 23.38
CA LEU A 73 12.91 0.58 24.38
C LEU A 73 13.38 0.13 25.77
N LEU A 74 14.50 -0.58 25.88
CA LEU A 74 15.06 -1.03 27.15
C LEU A 74 15.82 0.05 27.94
N ILE A 75 16.04 1.22 27.35
CA ILE A 75 16.76 2.32 27.98
C ILE A 75 15.76 3.34 28.54
N PRO A 76 15.55 3.42 29.88
CA PRO A 76 14.45 4.18 30.47
C PRO A 76 14.47 5.69 30.22
N ILE A 77 15.64 6.28 29.96
CA ILE A 77 15.77 7.73 29.68
C ILE A 77 15.31 8.08 28.25
N ILE A 78 15.51 7.17 27.30
CA ILE A 78 15.19 7.39 25.87
C ILE A 78 13.75 6.92 25.56
N TYR A 79 13.15 6.18 26.46
CA TYR A 79 11.89 5.51 26.32
C TYR A 79 10.72 6.40 25.87
N LEU A 80 10.52 7.56 26.49
CA LEU A 80 9.40 8.45 26.17
C LEU A 80 9.53 9.02 24.76
N ALA A 81 10.72 9.50 24.39
CA ALA A 81 10.97 10.07 23.05
C ALA A 81 10.85 8.98 21.97
N TRP A 82 11.36 7.77 22.24
CA TRP A 82 11.30 6.66 21.32
C TRP A 82 9.89 6.11 21.15
N GLY A 83 9.11 6.05 22.22
CA GLY A 83 7.69 5.67 22.20
C GLY A 83 6.89 6.55 21.23
N VAL A 84 7.12 7.86 21.22
CA VAL A 84 6.48 8.78 20.28
C VAL A 84 6.88 8.45 18.83
N ILE A 85 8.16 8.18 18.57
CA ILE A 85 8.63 7.80 17.22
C ILE A 85 7.96 6.51 16.75
N VAL A 86 7.85 5.50 17.61
CA VAL A 86 7.17 4.24 17.29
C VAL A 86 5.70 4.47 16.98
N ILE A 87 4.99 5.28 17.77
CA ILE A 87 3.58 5.62 17.52
C ILE A 87 3.44 6.31 16.16
N LEU A 88 4.32 7.25 15.82
CA LEU A 88 4.31 7.93 14.52
C LEU A 88 4.55 6.96 13.36
N LYS A 89 5.46 5.98 13.53
CA LYS A 89 5.67 4.90 12.55
C LYS A 89 4.39 4.07 12.35
N ILE A 90 3.67 3.73 13.42
CA ILE A 90 2.41 2.98 13.36
C ILE A 90 1.33 3.76 12.61
N ILE A 91 1.16 5.05 12.92
CA ILE A 91 0.19 5.94 12.25
C ILE A 91 0.51 6.03 10.76
N LYS A 92 1.79 6.25 10.41
CA LYS A 92 2.25 6.33 9.02
C LYS A 92 2.00 5.02 8.27
N SER A 93 2.31 3.88 8.91
CA SER A 93 2.06 2.54 8.34
C SER A 93 0.58 2.31 8.04
N ASN A 94 -0.33 2.66 8.96
CA ASN A 94 -1.77 2.55 8.75
C ASN A 94 -2.27 3.44 7.61
N LYS A 95 -1.76 4.68 7.52
CA LYS A 95 -2.09 5.60 6.42
C LYS A 95 -1.67 5.04 5.06
N LEU A 96 -0.45 4.50 4.96
CA LEU A 96 0.06 3.89 3.73
C LEU A 96 -0.72 2.62 3.34
N TYR A 97 -1.10 1.80 4.31
CA TYR A 97 -1.93 0.64 4.04
C TYR A 97 -3.31 1.03 3.48
N ASN A 98 -3.96 2.05 4.06
CA ASN A 98 -5.24 2.53 3.55
C ASN A 98 -5.11 3.12 2.14
N ALA A 99 -4.01 3.85 1.86
CA ALA A 99 -3.71 4.34 0.52
C ALA A 99 -3.56 3.19 -0.48
N PHE A 100 -2.83 2.11 -0.10
CA PHE A 100 -2.70 0.91 -0.92
C PHE A 100 -4.06 0.26 -1.23
N ILE A 101 -4.92 0.07 -0.22
CA ILE A 101 -6.25 -0.53 -0.40
C ILE A 101 -7.10 0.31 -1.34
N THR A 102 -7.10 1.65 -1.17
CA THR A 102 -7.84 2.56 -2.04
C THR A 102 -7.35 2.49 -3.48
N GLN A 103 -6.03 2.57 -3.69
CA GLN A 103 -5.43 2.56 -5.02
C GLN A 103 -5.60 1.19 -5.71
N SER A 104 -5.40 0.09 -4.98
CA SER A 104 -5.62 -1.26 -5.51
C SER A 104 -7.09 -1.52 -5.86
N GLY A 105 -8.03 -0.96 -5.11
CA GLY A 105 -9.46 -1.01 -5.41
C GLY A 105 -9.80 -0.28 -6.71
N LYS A 106 -9.30 0.95 -6.88
CA LYS A 106 -9.45 1.73 -8.13
C LYS A 106 -8.83 0.99 -9.31
N ALA A 107 -7.60 0.49 -9.16
CA ALA A 107 -6.88 -0.24 -10.19
C ALA A 107 -7.62 -1.52 -10.61
N LYS A 108 -8.17 -2.26 -9.65
CA LYS A 108 -8.99 -3.46 -9.93
C LYS A 108 -10.27 -3.12 -10.71
N ALA A 109 -10.91 -2.00 -10.38
CA ALA A 109 -12.14 -1.56 -11.08
C ALA A 109 -11.86 -1.15 -12.53
N LEU A 110 -10.67 -0.55 -12.79
CA LEU A 110 -10.32 -0.03 -14.12
C LEU A 110 -9.69 -1.10 -15.03
N TYR A 111 -8.87 -2.00 -14.46
CA TYR A 111 -7.99 -2.89 -15.22
C TYR A 111 -8.15 -4.36 -14.82
N GLY A 112 -9.21 -4.72 -14.08
CA GLY A 112 -9.43 -6.06 -13.55
C GLY A 112 -9.57 -7.16 -14.61
N ASP A 113 -9.91 -6.81 -15.84
CA ASP A 113 -10.07 -7.76 -16.96
C ASP A 113 -8.73 -8.14 -17.61
N ASN A 114 -7.66 -7.36 -17.34
CA ASN A 114 -6.32 -7.70 -17.83
C ASN A 114 -5.68 -8.76 -16.93
N ASN A 115 -5.46 -9.96 -17.46
CA ASN A 115 -4.91 -11.10 -16.72
C ASN A 115 -3.51 -10.82 -16.14
N LYS A 116 -2.64 -10.11 -16.88
CA LYS A 116 -1.30 -9.74 -16.42
C LYS A 116 -1.38 -8.79 -15.23
N PHE A 117 -2.24 -7.78 -15.32
CA PHE A 117 -2.45 -6.82 -14.24
C PHE A 117 -3.11 -7.46 -13.01
N ARG A 118 -4.08 -8.37 -13.21
CA ARG A 118 -4.73 -9.11 -12.12
C ARG A 118 -3.74 -9.98 -11.34
N SER A 119 -2.86 -10.72 -12.02
CA SER A 119 -1.85 -11.55 -11.37
C SER A 119 -0.85 -10.71 -10.57
N TYR A 120 -0.39 -9.61 -11.12
CA TYR A 120 0.45 -8.63 -10.45
C TYR A 120 -0.23 -8.08 -9.18
N LEU A 121 -1.47 -7.60 -9.29
CA LEU A 121 -2.20 -7.02 -8.16
C LEU A 121 -2.45 -8.05 -7.05
N THR A 122 -2.72 -9.31 -7.41
CA THR A 122 -2.90 -10.40 -6.45
C THR A 122 -1.60 -10.67 -5.69
N SER A 123 -0.47 -10.73 -6.39
CA SER A 123 0.86 -10.91 -5.78
C SER A 123 1.17 -9.79 -4.79
N LYS A 124 1.00 -8.53 -5.19
CA LYS A 124 1.26 -7.36 -4.33
C LYS A 124 0.32 -7.31 -3.12
N THR A 125 -0.94 -7.67 -3.31
CA THR A 125 -1.91 -7.73 -2.19
C THR A 125 -1.52 -8.78 -1.16
N THR A 126 -1.00 -9.92 -1.60
CA THR A 126 -0.53 -11.00 -0.70
C THR A 126 0.72 -10.56 0.05
N GLU A 127 1.69 -9.96 -0.62
CA GLU A 127 2.91 -9.41 -0.04
C GLU A 127 2.59 -8.39 1.08
N ILE A 128 1.76 -7.39 0.79
CA ILE A 128 1.36 -6.36 1.75
C ILE A 128 0.59 -6.93 2.94
N LYS A 129 -0.29 -7.92 2.72
CA LYS A 129 -1.01 -8.59 3.82
C LYS A 129 -0.06 -9.34 4.75
N GLU A 130 0.97 -9.98 4.20
CA GLU A 130 1.96 -10.70 5.00
C GLU A 130 2.81 -9.73 5.84
N ILE A 131 3.30 -8.64 5.25
CA ILE A 131 4.02 -7.58 5.96
C ILE A 131 3.14 -7.02 7.07
N ARG A 132 1.86 -6.73 6.80
CA ARG A 132 0.93 -6.22 7.80
C ARG A 132 0.69 -7.20 8.94
N ARG A 133 0.60 -8.51 8.66
CA ARG A 133 0.45 -9.54 9.70
C ARG A 133 1.63 -9.54 10.65
N LYS A 134 2.86 -9.53 10.09
CA LYS A 134 4.10 -9.43 10.88
C LYS A 134 4.15 -8.12 11.69
N SER A 135 3.80 -6.99 11.08
CA SER A 135 3.76 -5.69 11.75
C SER A 135 2.77 -5.63 12.91
N LYS A 136 1.57 -6.21 12.79
CA LYS A 136 0.60 -6.26 13.89
C LYS A 136 1.13 -7.00 15.11
N THR A 137 1.79 -8.14 14.91
CA THR A 137 2.42 -8.89 15.99
C THR A 137 3.50 -8.05 16.69
N SER A 138 4.33 -7.35 15.92
CA SER A 138 5.33 -6.42 16.45
C SER A 138 4.70 -5.29 17.29
N HIS A 139 3.59 -4.71 16.83
CA HIS A 139 2.88 -3.66 17.59
C HIS A 139 2.37 -4.18 18.93
N ILE A 140 1.79 -5.38 18.96
CA ILE A 140 1.29 -6.00 20.22
C ILE A 140 2.44 -6.18 21.21
N ILE A 141 3.59 -6.70 20.76
CA ILE A 141 4.77 -6.87 21.60
C ILE A 141 5.23 -5.55 22.20
N ILE A 142 5.27 -4.47 21.39
CA ILE A 142 5.65 -3.14 21.86
C ILE A 142 4.69 -2.62 22.92
N TYR A 143 3.38 -2.75 22.71
CA TYR A 143 2.41 -2.31 23.73
C TYR A 143 2.55 -3.09 25.04
N VAL A 144 2.80 -4.40 24.98
CA VAL A 144 3.03 -5.22 26.17
C VAL A 144 4.31 -4.77 26.91
N LEU A 145 5.40 -4.52 26.20
CA LEU A 145 6.64 -4.02 26.80
C LEU A 145 6.42 -2.65 27.46
N MET A 146 5.78 -1.72 26.75
CA MET A 146 5.44 -0.41 27.29
C MET A 146 4.60 -0.50 28.57
N PHE A 147 3.65 -1.43 28.62
CA PHE A 147 2.81 -1.63 29.79
C PHE A 147 3.61 -2.17 30.98
N ILE A 148 4.50 -3.13 30.74
CA ILE A 148 5.39 -3.68 31.78
C ILE A 148 6.28 -2.58 32.37
N ASP A 149 6.85 -1.72 31.52
CA ASP A 149 7.74 -0.64 31.98
C ASP A 149 7.00 0.40 32.82
N VAL A 150 5.76 0.74 32.46
CA VAL A 150 4.92 1.63 33.26
C VAL A 150 4.64 1.01 34.65
N ILE A 151 4.36 -0.29 34.73
CA ILE A 151 4.17 -0.98 35.99
C ILE A 151 5.45 -0.91 36.85
N LEU A 152 6.60 -1.23 36.26
CA LEU A 152 7.88 -1.19 36.96
C LEU A 152 8.20 0.21 37.48
N LEU A 153 7.93 1.24 36.68
CA LEU A 153 8.08 2.65 37.11
C LEU A 153 7.17 2.98 38.30
N CYS A 154 5.91 2.57 38.25
CA CYS A 154 4.97 2.78 39.36
C CYS A 154 5.46 2.11 40.65
N ILE A 155 5.94 0.86 40.56
CA ILE A 155 6.49 0.12 41.71
C ILE A 155 7.70 0.85 42.28
N SER A 156 8.61 1.33 41.42
CA SER A 156 9.80 2.08 41.84
C SER A 156 9.49 3.42 42.51
N LEU A 157 8.38 4.07 42.12
CA LEU A 157 7.96 5.33 42.77
C LEU A 157 7.23 5.12 44.10
N MET A 158 6.74 3.92 44.36
CA MET A 158 6.05 3.56 45.62
C MET A 158 7.00 2.94 46.65
N SER A 159 8.20 2.56 46.28
CA SER A 159 9.29 2.03 47.11
C SER A 159 10.21 3.12 47.62
#